data_790b8855ec2a91a92c7224161a2d3bed
#
_entry.id   790b8855ec2a91a92c7224161a2d3bed
#
_cell.length_a   1.000
_cell.length_b   1.000
_cell.length_c   1.000
_cell.angle_alpha   90.00
_cell.angle_beta   90.00
_cell.angle_gamma   90.00
#
_symmetry.space_group_name_H-M   'P 1'
#
loop_
_entity.id
_entity.type
_entity.pdbx_description
1 polymer ?
#
loop_
_entity_poly.entity_id
_entity_poly.type
_entity_poly.pdbx_seq_one_letter_code
_entity_poly.pdbx_strand_id
1 'polypeptide(L)'
;MQEHYIPGAVSGSYPIREGNRVRPLVGADTFFLRLCDAVDAARHSVWVTVAFWDRRFLFPEGRGSLLDVFDRAVARGVDVRLLVWRPNPEANHHPIMFAGTAEDRDMLRQCGTRVKIRWDRALDRYCQHQKSWVVDAGFPSETVFVGGANLTARSYGHHHDLYLEVTGPSATDIHHNFVQRWNEASEREAEDGNWNCDAANRLPFPVAASPPQGASTIQVQRMLHAARYFDGHPSPDGRPFDVARGERSIVEQYVRAIDAARRTIYLENQAIPIMEIASPLVRALERGVDVVLLVPAKPEAYVFAARNDPAERPRFEGVELLGRYPNFLLAGIAGRDAHDPDPLYVHAKLMIVDDAWVTIGSCNLHAFSLTGHCEMNASIWDKTVARDLLCRLVSLRVGEDTAARDDRAALGLYRRVGDDNRRRMERGEAMRKGLAVTLRPERYGVAG
;
A
#
# COMPACT_ATOMS: atom_id res chain seq x y z
N MET A 1 -28.18 3.67 1.84
CA MET A 1 -26.87 3.72 1.13
C MET A 1 -27.03 4.55 -0.14
N GLN A 2 -26.20 5.55 -0.31
CA GLN A 2 -26.13 6.28 -1.58
C GLN A 2 -25.58 5.32 -2.64
N GLU A 3 -26.29 5.15 -3.74
CA GLU A 3 -25.85 4.25 -4.82
C GLU A 3 -24.65 4.89 -5.53
N HIS A 4 -23.46 4.35 -5.28
CA HIS A 4 -22.24 4.79 -5.95
C HIS A 4 -22.16 4.14 -7.33
N TYR A 5 -21.85 4.92 -8.38
CA TYR A 5 -21.75 4.37 -9.72
C TYR A 5 -20.51 3.46 -9.90
N ILE A 6 -19.49 3.59 -9.04
CA ILE A 6 -18.38 2.64 -8.92
C ILE A 6 -18.80 1.62 -7.85
N PRO A 7 -19.07 0.36 -8.23
CA PRO A 7 -19.56 -0.63 -7.27
C PRO A 7 -18.43 -1.16 -6.38
N GLY A 8 -18.75 -1.47 -5.13
CA GLY A 8 -17.83 -2.15 -4.22
C GLY A 8 -17.64 -3.63 -4.56
N ALA A 9 -16.57 -4.24 -4.03
CA ALA A 9 -16.31 -5.66 -4.16
C ALA A 9 -17.39 -6.47 -3.41
N VAL A 10 -17.87 -7.55 -4.03
CA VAL A 10 -18.89 -8.42 -3.44
C VAL A 10 -18.34 -9.75 -2.93
N SER A 11 -17.14 -10.17 -3.38
CA SER A 11 -16.50 -11.40 -2.92
C SER A 11 -15.74 -11.24 -1.60
N GLY A 12 -15.47 -10.00 -1.17
CA GLY A 12 -14.74 -9.72 0.06
C GLY A 12 -15.54 -10.04 1.32
N SER A 13 -14.81 -10.33 2.41
CA SER A 13 -15.40 -10.60 3.73
C SER A 13 -15.85 -9.33 4.46
N TYR A 14 -15.27 -8.16 4.14
CA TYR A 14 -15.58 -6.91 4.80
C TYR A 14 -16.69 -6.12 4.09
N PRO A 15 -17.64 -5.54 4.86
CA PRO A 15 -18.74 -4.76 4.31
C PRO A 15 -18.28 -3.35 3.87
N ILE A 16 -19.12 -2.68 3.09
CA ILE A 16 -19.01 -1.24 2.88
C ILE A 16 -19.55 -0.53 4.13
N ARG A 17 -18.78 0.43 4.66
CA ARG A 17 -19.12 1.19 5.86
C ARG A 17 -19.15 2.69 5.60
N GLU A 18 -20.24 3.33 5.97
CA GLU A 18 -20.40 4.79 5.98
C GLU A 18 -19.89 5.37 7.31
N GLY A 19 -19.69 6.68 7.39
CA GLY A 19 -19.38 7.36 8.64
C GLY A 19 -17.89 7.42 8.99
N ASN A 20 -17.00 7.24 8.03
CA ASN A 20 -15.56 7.29 8.30
C ASN A 20 -15.00 8.70 8.10
N ARG A 21 -13.96 9.04 8.86
CA ARG A 21 -13.06 10.15 8.57
C ARG A 21 -11.78 9.57 8.01
N VAL A 22 -11.30 10.16 6.92
CA VAL A 22 -10.09 9.72 6.22
C VAL A 22 -9.10 10.87 6.04
N ARG A 23 -7.82 10.53 6.07
CA ARG A 23 -6.73 11.46 5.81
C ARG A 23 -5.62 10.75 5.04
N PRO A 24 -5.48 11.01 3.73
CA PRO A 24 -4.32 10.55 2.97
C PRO A 24 -3.05 11.28 3.43
N LEU A 25 -2.02 10.52 3.77
CA LEU A 25 -0.73 11.00 4.25
C LEU A 25 0.30 10.75 3.14
N VAL A 26 0.61 11.78 2.36
CA VAL A 26 1.53 11.70 1.23
C VAL A 26 2.93 12.13 1.63
N GLY A 27 3.92 11.27 1.35
CA GLY A 27 5.34 11.52 1.61
C GLY A 27 5.80 11.03 2.99
N ALA A 28 7.04 10.55 3.01
CA ALA A 28 7.62 9.82 4.15
C ALA A 28 7.63 10.63 5.44
N ASP A 29 8.02 11.90 5.40
CA ASP A 29 7.99 12.77 6.58
C ASP A 29 6.58 12.85 7.17
N THR A 30 5.58 13.07 6.31
CA THR A 30 4.18 13.23 6.75
C THR A 30 3.68 11.98 7.45
N PHE A 31 3.85 10.79 6.85
CA PHE A 31 3.25 9.60 7.46
C PHE A 31 4.10 9.03 8.59
N PHE A 32 5.45 9.06 8.53
CA PHE A 32 6.25 8.53 9.63
C PHE A 32 6.14 9.36 10.90
N LEU A 33 6.12 10.69 10.80
CA LEU A 33 5.88 11.55 11.95
C LEU A 33 4.48 11.33 12.52
N ARG A 34 3.47 11.27 11.65
CA ARG A 34 2.09 11.03 12.10
C ARG A 34 1.91 9.67 12.79
N LEU A 35 2.59 8.62 12.32
CA LEU A 35 2.60 7.31 12.97
C LEU A 35 3.22 7.39 14.36
N CYS A 36 4.38 8.07 14.52
CA CYS A 36 5.00 8.30 15.82
C CYS A 36 4.07 9.08 16.76
N ASP A 37 3.43 10.15 16.27
CA ASP A 37 2.49 10.96 17.07
C ASP A 37 1.28 10.13 17.51
N ALA A 38 0.78 9.22 16.67
CA ALA A 38 -0.31 8.33 17.03
C ALA A 38 0.12 7.34 18.13
N VAL A 39 1.32 6.79 18.04
CA VAL A 39 1.88 5.91 19.07
C VAL A 39 2.10 6.67 20.38
N ASP A 40 2.64 7.88 20.32
CA ASP A 40 2.87 8.71 21.52
C ASP A 40 1.55 9.14 22.19
N ALA A 41 0.47 9.30 21.42
CA ALA A 41 -0.87 9.63 21.94
C ALA A 41 -1.69 8.40 22.41
N ALA A 42 -1.26 7.19 22.07
CA ALA A 42 -1.95 5.95 22.40
C ALA A 42 -2.13 5.76 23.91
N ARG A 43 -3.30 5.29 24.32
CA ARG A 43 -3.68 5.08 25.72
C ARG A 43 -3.91 3.62 26.09
N HIS A 44 -4.29 2.79 25.12
CA HIS A 44 -4.71 1.41 25.37
C HIS A 44 -3.87 0.39 24.59
N SER A 45 -3.72 0.58 23.28
CA SER A 45 -3.03 -0.39 22.44
C SER A 45 -2.37 0.24 21.22
N VAL A 46 -1.27 -0.39 20.76
CA VAL A 46 -0.62 -0.13 19.47
C VAL A 46 -0.29 -1.48 18.86
N TRP A 47 -1.04 -1.86 17.82
CA TRP A 47 -0.89 -3.14 17.14
C TRP A 47 -0.47 -2.91 15.70
N VAL A 48 0.67 -3.44 15.33
CA VAL A 48 1.33 -3.08 14.06
C VAL A 48 1.68 -4.31 13.26
N THR A 49 1.40 -4.24 11.97
CA THR A 49 1.78 -5.23 10.98
C THR A 49 2.79 -4.60 10.04
N VAL A 50 3.95 -5.23 9.87
CA VAL A 50 4.98 -4.82 8.92
C VAL A 50 5.40 -6.01 8.04
N ALA A 51 5.64 -5.73 6.75
CA ALA A 51 6.22 -6.73 5.85
C ALA A 51 7.75 -6.73 5.96
N PHE A 52 8.37 -5.56 5.78
CA PHE A 52 9.82 -5.41 5.83
C PHE A 52 10.21 -4.38 6.87
N TRP A 53 11.03 -4.79 7.80
CA TRP A 53 11.64 -3.94 8.82
C TRP A 53 13.16 -4.08 8.77
N ASP A 54 13.85 -3.01 8.36
CA ASP A 54 15.29 -2.89 8.51
C ASP A 54 15.60 -2.58 9.98
N ARG A 55 16.38 -3.42 10.62
CA ARG A 55 16.77 -3.25 12.04
C ARG A 55 17.45 -1.92 12.33
N ARG A 56 18.03 -1.28 11.32
CA ARG A 56 18.72 0.02 11.41
C ARG A 56 17.84 1.21 11.06
N PHE A 57 16.57 0.98 10.71
CA PHE A 57 15.65 2.07 10.39
C PHE A 57 15.42 2.98 11.61
N LEU A 58 15.55 4.29 11.37
CA LEU A 58 15.24 5.32 12.36
C LEU A 58 14.12 6.21 11.80
N PHE A 59 13.18 6.53 12.68
CA PHE A 59 12.13 7.51 12.37
C PHE A 59 12.73 8.92 12.29
N PRO A 60 12.11 9.82 11.48
CA PRO A 60 12.59 11.20 11.33
C PRO A 60 12.57 11.98 12.65
N GLU A 61 13.22 13.15 12.65
CA GLU A 61 13.28 14.09 13.77
C GLU A 61 13.78 13.47 15.10
N GLY A 62 14.69 12.51 15.02
CA GLY A 62 15.27 11.89 16.22
C GLY A 62 14.30 11.06 17.04
N ARG A 63 13.16 10.63 16.49
CA ARG A 63 12.18 9.79 17.20
C ARG A 63 12.74 8.43 17.61
N GLY A 64 13.86 7.99 17.03
CA GLY A 64 14.54 6.73 17.34
C GLY A 64 14.13 5.57 16.44
N SER A 65 14.53 4.36 16.81
CA SER A 65 14.17 3.12 16.13
C SER A 65 12.70 2.73 16.37
N LEU A 66 12.24 1.70 15.67
CA LEU A 66 10.89 1.14 15.91
C LEU A 66 10.71 0.71 17.36
N LEU A 67 11.71 0.04 17.92
CA LEU A 67 11.64 -0.43 19.31
C LEU A 67 11.69 0.73 20.30
N ASP A 68 12.47 1.80 20.04
CA ASP A 68 12.47 2.98 20.91
C ASP A 68 11.09 3.65 20.97
N VAL A 69 10.43 3.79 19.82
CA VAL A 69 9.07 4.35 19.77
C VAL A 69 8.07 3.47 20.52
N PHE A 70 8.16 2.16 20.34
CA PHE A 70 7.24 1.20 20.97
C PHE A 70 7.49 1.02 22.46
N ASP A 71 8.74 0.94 22.91
CA ASP A 71 9.07 0.77 24.34
C ASP A 71 8.68 2.00 25.16
N ARG A 72 8.69 3.21 24.57
CA ARG A 72 8.08 4.40 25.22
C ARG A 72 6.57 4.23 25.44
N ALA A 73 5.85 3.61 24.51
CA ALA A 73 4.43 3.32 24.69
C ALA A 73 4.21 2.22 25.74
N VAL A 74 5.01 1.14 25.70
CA VAL A 74 4.99 0.08 26.74
C VAL A 74 5.27 0.65 28.13
N ALA A 75 6.21 1.60 28.25
CA ALA A 75 6.51 2.26 29.53
C ALA A 75 5.31 3.04 30.12
N ARG A 76 4.39 3.48 29.27
CA ARG A 76 3.10 4.11 29.68
C ARG A 76 2.00 3.10 29.99
N GLY A 77 2.25 1.79 29.86
CA GLY A 77 1.25 0.73 30.08
C GLY A 77 0.41 0.39 28.85
N VAL A 78 0.78 0.87 27.66
CA VAL A 78 0.10 0.55 26.39
C VAL A 78 0.44 -0.88 25.97
N ASP A 79 -0.57 -1.66 25.52
CA ASP A 79 -0.37 -2.99 24.95
C ASP A 79 0.18 -2.89 23.51
N VAL A 80 1.50 -3.04 23.38
CA VAL A 80 2.17 -2.93 22.08
C VAL A 80 2.46 -4.31 21.50
N ARG A 81 1.94 -4.55 20.27
CA ARG A 81 2.09 -5.80 19.54
C ARG A 81 2.60 -5.55 18.13
N LEU A 82 3.57 -6.35 17.71
CA LEU A 82 4.18 -6.26 16.39
C LEU A 82 4.10 -7.60 15.69
N LEU A 83 3.51 -7.60 14.48
CA LEU A 83 3.55 -8.72 13.54
C LEU A 83 4.55 -8.43 12.43
N VAL A 84 5.50 -9.33 12.24
CA VAL A 84 6.52 -9.22 11.20
C VAL A 84 6.43 -10.42 10.26
N TRP A 85 6.63 -10.19 8.97
CA TRP A 85 6.75 -11.28 8.03
C TRP A 85 8.03 -12.09 8.26
N ARG A 86 7.89 -13.41 8.31
CA ARG A 86 8.99 -14.37 8.30
C ARG A 86 9.04 -15.05 6.93
N PRO A 87 10.06 -14.80 6.10
CA PRO A 87 10.17 -15.44 4.80
C PRO A 87 10.32 -16.96 4.93
N ASN A 88 9.71 -17.71 4.02
CA ASN A 88 10.05 -19.12 3.80
C ASN A 88 11.38 -19.20 3.04
N PRO A 89 12.08 -20.35 3.05
CA PRO A 89 13.34 -20.51 2.34
C PRO A 89 13.26 -20.18 0.85
N GLU A 90 12.09 -20.39 0.22
CA GLU A 90 11.82 -20.12 -1.18
C GLU A 90 11.54 -18.63 -1.49
N ALA A 91 11.32 -17.84 -0.45
CA ALA A 91 11.03 -16.41 -0.59
C ALA A 91 12.32 -15.59 -0.57
N ASN A 92 12.43 -14.65 -1.50
CA ASN A 92 13.53 -13.70 -1.49
C ASN A 92 13.37 -12.73 -0.34
N HIS A 93 14.42 -12.59 0.49
CA HIS A 93 14.50 -11.56 1.52
C HIS A 93 15.89 -10.92 1.57
N HIS A 94 15.94 -9.73 2.12
CA HIS A 94 17.21 -9.03 2.27
C HIS A 94 17.84 -9.34 3.64
N PRO A 95 19.15 -9.65 3.74
CA PRO A 95 19.78 -10.08 5.00
C PRO A 95 19.67 -9.11 6.19
N ILE A 96 19.50 -7.81 5.93
CA ILE A 96 19.34 -6.80 6.99
C ILE A 96 17.90 -6.66 7.51
N MET A 97 16.94 -7.28 6.83
CA MET A 97 15.54 -7.24 7.26
C MET A 97 15.31 -8.24 8.40
N PHE A 98 14.48 -7.85 9.35
CA PHE A 98 14.03 -8.76 10.39
C PHE A 98 13.27 -9.94 9.76
N ALA A 99 13.69 -11.14 10.08
CA ALA A 99 13.12 -12.39 9.54
C ALA A 99 12.87 -13.46 10.62
N GLY A 100 13.01 -13.11 11.91
CA GLY A 100 12.85 -14.04 13.02
C GLY A 100 13.99 -15.06 13.12
N THR A 101 15.19 -14.72 12.66
CA THR A 101 16.39 -15.55 12.77
C THR A 101 16.93 -15.59 14.19
N ALA A 102 17.93 -16.45 14.45
CA ALA A 102 18.63 -16.45 15.75
C ALA A 102 19.26 -15.09 16.06
N GLU A 103 19.87 -14.43 15.06
CA GLU A 103 20.44 -13.08 15.20
C GLU A 103 19.35 -12.02 15.51
N ASP A 104 18.18 -12.12 14.90
CA ASP A 104 17.06 -11.23 15.25
C ASP A 104 16.62 -11.41 16.69
N ARG A 105 16.56 -12.64 17.17
CA ARG A 105 16.21 -12.96 18.56
C ARG A 105 17.28 -12.46 19.54
N ASP A 106 18.55 -12.59 19.19
CA ASP A 106 19.64 -12.07 20.00
C ASP A 106 19.62 -10.53 20.04
N MET A 107 19.34 -9.88 18.93
CA MET A 107 19.12 -8.42 18.89
C MET A 107 17.97 -8.00 19.81
N LEU A 108 16.81 -8.69 19.77
CA LEU A 108 15.68 -8.38 20.66
C LEU A 108 16.05 -8.57 22.14
N ARG A 109 16.86 -9.60 22.49
CA ARG A 109 17.36 -9.80 23.85
C ARG A 109 18.29 -8.68 24.28
N GLN A 110 19.21 -8.27 23.41
CA GLN A 110 20.17 -7.20 23.70
C GLN A 110 19.48 -5.83 23.85
N CYS A 111 18.45 -5.55 23.05
CA CYS A 111 17.65 -4.33 23.20
C CYS A 111 16.81 -4.31 24.48
N GLY A 112 16.54 -5.47 25.09
CA GLY A 112 15.72 -5.56 26.29
C GLY A 112 14.26 -5.11 26.08
N THR A 113 13.77 -5.14 24.84
CA THR A 113 12.40 -4.70 24.52
C THR A 113 11.33 -5.53 25.24
N ARG A 114 10.26 -4.89 25.66
CA ARG A 114 9.07 -5.51 26.24
C ARG A 114 7.89 -5.57 25.26
N VAL A 115 8.11 -5.21 24.02
CA VAL A 115 7.11 -5.32 22.93
C VAL A 115 6.77 -6.79 22.72
N LYS A 116 5.50 -7.11 22.58
CA LYS A 116 5.04 -8.45 22.20
C LYS A 116 5.19 -8.59 20.70
N ILE A 117 6.00 -9.54 20.25
CA ILE A 117 6.30 -9.73 18.83
C ILE A 117 5.91 -11.15 18.39
N ARG A 118 5.24 -11.25 17.27
CA ARG A 118 5.03 -12.52 16.55
C ARG A 118 5.52 -12.36 15.12
N TRP A 119 6.10 -13.40 14.59
CA TRP A 119 6.41 -13.45 13.17
C TRP A 119 5.51 -14.45 12.48
N ASP A 120 5.18 -14.13 11.24
CA ASP A 120 4.10 -14.72 10.49
C ASP A 120 4.61 -15.14 9.11
N ARG A 121 4.31 -16.36 8.68
CA ARG A 121 4.65 -16.88 7.35
C ARG A 121 3.46 -16.81 6.42
N ALA A 122 3.73 -16.60 5.13
CA ALA A 122 2.84 -16.97 4.04
C ALA A 122 3.17 -18.41 3.58
N LEU A 123 2.45 -18.93 2.62
CA LEU A 123 2.79 -20.21 1.98
C LEU A 123 3.83 -19.98 0.87
N ASP A 124 4.61 -21.01 0.57
CA ASP A 124 5.61 -21.01 -0.50
C ASP A 124 6.50 -19.74 -0.48
N ARG A 125 6.69 -19.14 -1.64
CA ARG A 125 7.43 -17.89 -1.86
C ARG A 125 6.59 -16.60 -1.65
N TYR A 126 5.38 -16.73 -1.14
CA TYR A 126 4.52 -15.57 -0.90
C TYR A 126 4.93 -14.78 0.35
N CYS A 127 4.49 -13.53 0.42
CA CYS A 127 4.80 -12.58 1.46
C CYS A 127 3.55 -12.18 2.25
N GLN A 128 3.71 -12.01 3.54
CA GLN A 128 2.75 -11.25 4.37
C GLN A 128 2.98 -9.75 4.15
N HIS A 129 2.46 -9.23 3.03
CA HIS A 129 2.86 -7.93 2.51
C HIS A 129 2.02 -6.75 3.01
N GLN A 130 1.01 -6.96 3.87
CA GLN A 130 0.23 -5.89 4.50
C GLN A 130 1.09 -5.00 5.39
N LYS A 131 0.77 -3.70 5.44
CA LYS A 131 1.33 -2.72 6.38
C LYS A 131 0.17 -1.95 6.98
N SER A 132 -0.10 -2.20 8.26
CA SER A 132 -1.20 -1.55 8.97
C SER A 132 -0.84 -1.27 10.43
N TRP A 133 -1.40 -0.20 10.96
CA TRP A 133 -1.27 0.20 12.35
C TRP A 133 -2.67 0.36 12.92
N VAL A 134 -2.91 -0.19 14.10
CA VAL A 134 -4.15 -0.07 14.85
C VAL A 134 -3.80 0.52 16.21
N VAL A 135 -4.29 1.70 16.49
CA VAL A 135 -4.08 2.44 17.73
C VAL A 135 -5.37 2.48 18.51
N ASP A 136 -5.32 2.14 19.79
CA ASP A 136 -6.46 2.09 20.71
C ASP A 136 -7.63 1.23 20.21
N ALA A 137 -7.30 0.01 19.77
CA ALA A 137 -8.23 -0.96 19.20
C ALA A 137 -9.49 -1.17 20.06
N GLY A 138 -10.68 -1.00 19.47
CA GLY A 138 -11.98 -1.17 20.13
C GLY A 138 -12.37 -0.04 21.08
N PHE A 139 -11.61 1.05 21.16
CA PHE A 139 -11.97 2.24 21.96
C PHE A 139 -12.49 3.37 21.07
N PRO A 140 -13.21 4.38 21.60
CA PRO A 140 -13.68 5.52 20.83
C PRO A 140 -12.58 6.33 20.12
N SER A 141 -11.34 6.22 20.59
CA SER A 141 -10.13 6.80 19.99
C SER A 141 -9.49 5.94 18.89
N GLU A 142 -10.10 4.80 18.56
CA GLU A 142 -9.54 3.87 17.57
C GLU A 142 -9.18 4.59 16.27
N THR A 143 -7.90 4.49 15.94
CA THR A 143 -7.33 5.08 14.72
C THR A 143 -6.49 4.02 14.02
N VAL A 144 -6.70 3.88 12.71
CA VAL A 144 -5.92 2.90 11.93
C VAL A 144 -5.21 3.55 10.78
N PHE A 145 -4.12 2.92 10.36
CA PHE A 145 -3.36 3.33 9.18
C PHE A 145 -3.14 2.12 8.27
N VAL A 146 -3.31 2.33 6.97
CA VAL A 146 -3.01 1.34 5.93
C VAL A 146 -2.24 1.99 4.80
N GLY A 147 -1.21 1.32 4.27
CA GLY A 147 -0.40 1.91 3.21
C GLY A 147 0.63 0.97 2.59
N GLY A 148 1.54 1.54 1.81
CA GLY A 148 2.54 0.80 1.05
C GLY A 148 3.92 0.77 1.68
N ALA A 149 4.29 1.75 2.51
CA ALA A 149 5.67 1.94 2.95
C ALA A 149 6.15 0.90 3.97
N ASN A 150 7.37 0.43 3.73
CA ASN A 150 8.12 -0.41 4.66
C ASN A 150 8.92 0.44 5.65
N LEU A 151 9.38 -0.17 6.74
CA LEU A 151 10.24 0.49 7.73
C LEU A 151 11.70 0.33 7.32
N THR A 152 12.13 1.10 6.32
CA THR A 152 13.50 1.06 5.77
C THR A 152 14.00 2.47 5.48
N ALA A 153 15.32 2.65 5.50
CA ALA A 153 15.95 3.93 5.13
C ALA A 153 15.57 4.36 3.70
N ARG A 154 15.42 3.40 2.77
CA ARG A 154 14.97 3.69 1.39
C ARG A 154 13.54 4.23 1.36
N SER A 155 12.64 3.70 2.20
CA SER A 155 11.27 4.18 2.28
C SER A 155 11.19 5.63 2.78
N TYR A 156 12.13 6.04 3.62
CA TYR A 156 12.22 7.42 4.08
C TYR A 156 12.88 8.36 3.05
N GLY A 157 14.01 7.96 2.47
CA GLY A 157 14.83 8.87 1.67
C GLY A 157 14.58 8.84 0.15
N HIS A 158 14.09 7.71 -0.39
CA HIS A 158 14.11 7.45 -1.84
C HIS A 158 12.78 6.96 -2.43
N HIS A 159 11.77 6.67 -1.59
CA HIS A 159 10.49 6.20 -2.09
C HIS A 159 9.43 7.29 -2.04
N HIS A 160 8.63 7.37 -3.09
CA HIS A 160 7.33 8.01 -3.05
C HIS A 160 6.29 6.99 -2.62
N ASP A 161 5.69 7.23 -1.47
CA ASP A 161 4.68 6.34 -0.89
C ASP A 161 3.64 7.14 -0.10
N LEU A 162 2.59 6.47 0.35
CA LEU A 162 1.55 7.07 1.16
C LEU A 162 0.92 6.07 2.14
N TYR A 163 0.32 6.61 3.19
CA TYR A 163 -0.58 5.93 4.11
C TYR A 163 -1.96 6.59 4.08
N LEU A 164 -2.97 5.83 4.42
CA LEU A 164 -4.30 6.32 4.73
C LEU A 164 -4.53 6.19 6.24
N GLU A 165 -4.82 7.30 6.91
CA GLU A 165 -5.33 7.34 8.28
C GLU A 165 -6.86 7.26 8.24
N VAL A 166 -7.45 6.35 9.02
CA VAL A 166 -8.90 6.14 9.09
C VAL A 166 -9.35 6.10 10.54
N THR A 167 -10.45 6.79 10.83
CA THR A 167 -11.23 6.63 12.07
C THR A 167 -12.70 6.40 11.72
N GLY A 168 -13.41 5.65 12.53
CA GLY A 168 -14.81 5.31 12.27
C GLY A 168 -15.03 3.83 11.96
N PRO A 169 -16.19 3.44 11.44
CA PRO A 169 -16.60 2.04 11.36
C PRO A 169 -15.64 1.10 10.60
N SER A 170 -14.96 1.58 9.57
CA SER A 170 -14.01 0.76 8.80
C SER A 170 -12.68 0.48 9.53
N ALA A 171 -12.37 1.21 10.60
CA ALA A 171 -11.23 0.91 11.46
C ALA A 171 -11.35 -0.50 12.04
N THR A 172 -12.57 -0.91 12.38
CA THR A 172 -12.88 -2.25 12.91
C THR A 172 -12.46 -3.38 11.97
N ASP A 173 -12.55 -3.19 10.65
CA ASP A 173 -12.16 -4.24 9.69
C ASP A 173 -10.63 -4.44 9.65
N ILE A 174 -9.86 -3.36 9.81
CA ILE A 174 -8.40 -3.42 9.91
C ILE A 174 -7.98 -3.99 11.26
N HIS A 175 -8.66 -3.61 12.34
CA HIS A 175 -8.52 -4.23 13.67
C HIS A 175 -8.80 -5.74 13.60
N HIS A 176 -9.94 -6.15 13.04
CA HIS A 176 -10.29 -7.56 12.84
C HIS A 176 -9.19 -8.33 12.09
N ASN A 177 -8.68 -7.75 10.99
CA ASN A 177 -7.60 -8.36 10.22
C ASN A 177 -6.32 -8.55 11.05
N PHE A 178 -5.98 -7.57 11.90
CA PHE A 178 -4.85 -7.72 12.81
C PHE A 178 -5.06 -8.89 13.79
N VAL A 179 -6.24 -8.96 14.42
CA VAL A 179 -6.60 -10.03 15.37
C VAL A 179 -6.52 -11.41 14.70
N GLN A 180 -7.11 -11.56 13.51
CA GLN A 180 -7.05 -12.81 12.75
C GLN A 180 -5.60 -13.25 12.51
N ARG A 181 -4.75 -12.32 12.05
CA ARG A 181 -3.34 -12.62 11.80
C ARG A 181 -2.57 -12.89 13.09
N TRP A 182 -2.79 -12.08 14.13
CA TRP A 182 -2.12 -12.24 15.43
C TRP A 182 -2.41 -13.61 16.03
N ASN A 183 -3.66 -14.01 16.03
CA ASN A 183 -4.10 -15.25 16.67
C ASN A 183 -3.56 -16.52 15.96
N GLU A 184 -3.26 -16.40 14.66
CA GLU A 184 -2.74 -17.52 13.86
C GLU A 184 -1.25 -17.40 13.52
N ALA A 185 -0.61 -16.27 13.80
CA ALA A 185 0.83 -16.13 13.68
C ALA A 185 1.51 -17.14 14.61
N SER A 186 2.58 -17.77 14.19
CA SER A 186 3.31 -18.78 14.94
C SER A 186 2.57 -20.12 15.16
N GLU A 187 1.32 -20.24 14.77
CA GLU A 187 0.57 -21.51 14.85
C GLU A 187 0.77 -22.39 13.62
N ARG A 188 1.37 -21.86 12.57
CA ARG A 188 1.68 -22.60 11.35
C ARG A 188 3.17 -22.85 11.22
N GLU A 189 3.64 -24.00 11.70
CA GLU A 189 5.00 -24.56 11.47
C GLU A 189 6.14 -23.53 11.69
N ALA A 190 5.84 -22.41 12.32
CA ALA A 190 6.82 -21.40 12.63
C ALA A 190 7.51 -21.81 13.93
N GLU A 191 8.72 -22.31 13.84
CA GLU A 191 9.56 -22.47 15.00
C GLU A 191 9.58 -21.15 15.80
N ASP A 192 9.17 -21.22 17.08
CA ASP A 192 9.35 -20.16 18.05
C ASP A 192 8.98 -18.75 17.49
N GLY A 193 7.75 -18.64 17.01
CA GLY A 193 7.23 -17.39 16.44
C GLY A 193 6.78 -16.35 17.46
N ASN A 194 7.02 -16.55 18.75
CA ASN A 194 6.63 -15.63 19.82
C ASN A 194 7.84 -15.00 20.49
N TRP A 195 7.73 -13.70 20.79
CA TRP A 195 8.67 -12.96 21.61
C TRP A 195 7.92 -12.12 22.65
N ASN A 196 8.29 -12.24 23.92
CA ASN A 196 7.65 -11.55 25.05
C ASN A 196 6.12 -11.76 25.14
N CYS A 197 5.59 -12.85 24.63
CA CYS A 197 4.19 -13.21 24.79
C CYS A 197 4.02 -14.73 24.82
N ASP A 198 3.00 -15.18 25.56
CA ASP A 198 2.62 -16.58 25.59
C ASP A 198 1.97 -17.02 24.28
N ALA A 199 2.11 -18.30 23.92
CA ALA A 199 1.42 -18.89 22.78
C ALA A 199 -0.12 -18.71 22.88
N ALA A 200 -0.65 -18.75 24.11
CA ALA A 200 -2.07 -18.54 24.42
C ALA A 200 -2.50 -17.06 24.44
N ASN A 201 -1.60 -16.11 24.20
CA ASN A 201 -1.91 -14.66 24.21
C ASN A 201 -2.69 -14.25 22.96
N ARG A 202 -3.91 -14.77 22.86
CA ARG A 202 -4.85 -14.47 21.77
C ARG A 202 -5.56 -13.14 22.05
N LEU A 203 -6.04 -12.51 20.97
CA LEU A 203 -6.87 -11.33 21.04
C LEU A 203 -8.33 -11.69 20.74
N PRO A 204 -9.30 -11.08 21.43
CA PRO A 204 -10.70 -11.21 21.05
C PRO A 204 -10.95 -10.48 19.72
N PHE A 205 -11.82 -11.05 18.89
CA PHE A 205 -12.32 -10.35 17.71
C PHE A 205 -13.23 -9.17 18.13
N PRO A 206 -13.26 -8.07 17.37
CA PRO A 206 -14.20 -6.99 17.63
C PRO A 206 -15.64 -7.48 17.47
N VAL A 207 -16.49 -7.11 18.42
CA VAL A 207 -17.92 -7.53 18.46
C VAL A 207 -18.87 -6.48 17.90
N ALA A 208 -18.41 -5.26 17.71
CA ALA A 208 -19.17 -4.14 17.15
C ALA A 208 -18.27 -3.24 16.31
N ALA A 209 -18.85 -2.57 15.34
CA ALA A 209 -18.16 -1.56 14.55
C ALA A 209 -17.89 -0.31 15.40
N SER A 210 -16.74 0.33 15.19
CA SER A 210 -16.39 1.62 15.80
C SER A 210 -17.41 2.70 15.42
N PRO A 211 -17.67 3.67 16.29
CA PRO A 211 -18.69 4.68 16.04
C PRO A 211 -18.32 5.58 14.86
N PRO A 212 -19.30 6.16 14.14
CA PRO A 212 -19.06 7.11 13.08
C PRO A 212 -18.23 8.33 13.54
N GLN A 213 -17.29 8.74 12.69
CA GLN A 213 -16.36 9.85 12.94
C GLN A 213 -16.31 10.87 11.80
N GLY A 214 -16.97 10.60 10.67
CA GLY A 214 -16.95 11.44 9.47
C GLY A 214 -18.06 11.08 8.48
N ALA A 215 -17.84 11.42 7.21
CA ALA A 215 -18.83 11.25 6.15
C ALA A 215 -18.40 10.32 5.01
N SER A 216 -17.13 9.88 4.99
CA SER A 216 -16.63 9.05 3.90
C SER A 216 -17.15 7.61 4.02
N THR A 217 -17.43 7.01 2.86
CA THR A 217 -17.74 5.59 2.73
C THR A 217 -16.48 4.81 2.38
N ILE A 218 -16.22 3.70 3.09
CA ILE A 218 -15.02 2.88 2.88
C ILE A 218 -15.40 1.41 2.79
N GLN A 219 -14.64 0.67 1.99
CA GLN A 219 -14.56 -0.79 2.07
C GLN A 219 -13.09 -1.20 2.15
N VAL A 220 -12.76 -2.04 3.10
CA VAL A 220 -11.45 -2.71 3.18
C VAL A 220 -11.49 -3.97 2.31
N GLN A 221 -10.48 -4.16 1.47
CA GLN A 221 -10.32 -5.35 0.64
C GLN A 221 -9.00 -6.03 0.94
N ARG A 222 -8.95 -7.34 0.69
CA ARG A 222 -7.76 -8.16 0.92
C ARG A 222 -7.39 -9.02 -0.27
N MET A 223 -6.11 -9.39 -0.33
CA MET A 223 -5.63 -10.58 -1.01
C MET A 223 -5.16 -11.55 0.06
N LEU A 224 -5.71 -12.74 0.08
CA LEU A 224 -5.32 -13.83 0.98
C LEU A 224 -5.33 -15.12 0.16
N HIS A 225 -4.20 -15.81 0.09
CA HIS A 225 -4.17 -17.11 -0.61
C HIS A 225 -4.97 -18.18 0.15
N ALA A 226 -5.44 -19.18 -0.57
CA ALA A 226 -6.17 -20.32 -0.01
C ALA A 226 -5.39 -20.96 1.15
N ALA A 227 -6.11 -21.46 2.12
CA ALA A 227 -5.59 -22.17 3.30
C ALA A 227 -4.54 -21.39 4.13
N ARG A 228 -4.49 -20.02 4.02
CA ARG A 228 -3.58 -19.21 4.86
C ARG A 228 -4.05 -19.17 6.31
N TYR A 229 -5.34 -19.06 6.55
CA TYR A 229 -5.92 -19.02 7.88
C TYR A 229 -6.74 -20.28 8.17
N PHE A 230 -6.93 -20.58 9.45
CA PHE A 230 -7.80 -21.68 9.91
C PHE A 230 -9.17 -21.14 10.35
N ASP A 231 -9.20 -19.90 10.87
CA ASP A 231 -10.39 -19.27 11.43
C ASP A 231 -10.97 -18.24 10.45
N GLY A 232 -12.18 -18.51 9.99
CA GLY A 232 -12.94 -17.65 9.10
C GLY A 232 -13.88 -16.67 9.84
N HIS A 233 -13.65 -16.40 11.14
CA HIS A 233 -14.51 -15.53 11.93
C HIS A 233 -14.80 -14.21 11.22
N PRO A 234 -16.07 -13.78 11.10
CA PRO A 234 -16.43 -12.53 10.42
C PRO A 234 -16.12 -11.30 11.26
N SER A 235 -15.80 -10.19 10.59
CA SER A 235 -15.91 -8.86 11.19
C SER A 235 -17.38 -8.54 11.49
N PRO A 236 -17.70 -7.64 12.44
CA PRO A 236 -19.06 -7.18 12.64
C PRO A 236 -19.75 -6.79 11.33
N ASP A 237 -20.96 -7.26 11.12
CA ASP A 237 -21.76 -7.08 9.88
C ASP A 237 -21.09 -7.59 8.59
N GLY A 238 -19.94 -8.23 8.71
CA GLY A 238 -19.23 -8.85 7.61
C GLY A 238 -19.67 -10.27 7.32
N ARG A 239 -18.95 -10.92 6.43
CA ARG A 239 -19.15 -12.33 6.07
C ARG A 239 -17.97 -13.17 6.55
N PRO A 240 -18.20 -14.46 6.86
CA PRO A 240 -17.09 -15.38 7.11
C PRO A 240 -16.14 -15.40 5.92
N PHE A 241 -14.84 -15.41 6.21
CA PHE A 241 -13.81 -15.62 5.22
C PHE A 241 -13.78 -17.09 4.80
N ASP A 242 -13.77 -17.35 3.49
CA ASP A 242 -13.64 -18.71 2.97
C ASP A 242 -12.17 -19.17 3.05
N VAL A 243 -11.85 -19.88 4.11
CA VAL A 243 -10.48 -20.38 4.38
C VAL A 243 -9.93 -21.22 3.23
N ALA A 244 -10.79 -22.05 2.61
CA ALA A 244 -10.37 -22.98 1.56
C ALA A 244 -10.06 -22.29 0.23
N ARG A 245 -10.72 -21.19 -0.07
CA ARG A 245 -10.59 -20.46 -1.36
C ARG A 245 -9.68 -19.24 -1.27
N GLY A 246 -9.52 -18.69 -0.07
CA GLY A 246 -8.86 -17.40 0.10
C GLY A 246 -9.76 -16.21 -0.27
N GLU A 247 -9.17 -15.03 -0.41
CA GLU A 247 -9.89 -13.80 -0.76
C GLU A 247 -9.11 -13.02 -1.83
N ARG A 248 -9.82 -12.55 -2.87
CA ARG A 248 -9.26 -11.74 -3.96
C ARG A 248 -10.06 -10.46 -4.18
N SER A 249 -10.60 -9.89 -3.11
CA SER A 249 -11.48 -8.72 -3.19
C SER A 249 -10.79 -7.45 -3.70
N ILE A 250 -9.45 -7.34 -3.58
CA ILE A 250 -8.69 -6.23 -4.18
C ILE A 250 -8.74 -6.30 -5.71
N VAL A 251 -8.50 -7.47 -6.29
CA VAL A 251 -8.56 -7.64 -7.76
C VAL A 251 -9.96 -7.35 -8.28
N GLU A 252 -10.97 -7.90 -7.62
CA GLU A 252 -12.37 -7.61 -7.98
C GLU A 252 -12.65 -6.10 -7.95
N GLN A 253 -12.21 -5.41 -6.88
CA GLN A 253 -12.44 -3.97 -6.74
C GLN A 253 -11.71 -3.16 -7.82
N TYR A 254 -10.47 -3.53 -8.16
CA TYR A 254 -9.75 -2.88 -9.26
C TYR A 254 -10.50 -3.02 -10.58
N VAL A 255 -10.91 -4.24 -10.93
CA VAL A 255 -11.65 -4.49 -12.18
C VAL A 255 -12.97 -3.71 -12.21
N ARG A 256 -13.75 -3.75 -11.12
CA ARG A 256 -15.02 -3.01 -11.02
C ARG A 256 -14.84 -1.50 -11.17
N ALA A 257 -13.82 -0.94 -10.52
CA ALA A 257 -13.55 0.49 -10.61
C ALA A 257 -13.09 0.91 -12.02
N ILE A 258 -12.21 0.12 -12.65
CA ILE A 258 -11.73 0.36 -14.01
C ILE A 258 -12.89 0.24 -15.04
N ASP A 259 -13.73 -0.78 -14.90
CA ASP A 259 -14.88 -0.98 -15.81
C ASP A 259 -15.96 0.10 -15.63
N ALA A 260 -16.11 0.67 -14.43
CA ALA A 260 -17.03 1.78 -14.14
C ALA A 260 -16.48 3.16 -14.53
N ALA A 261 -15.18 3.29 -14.78
CA ALA A 261 -14.53 4.56 -15.11
C ALA A 261 -15.13 5.22 -16.36
N ARG A 262 -15.36 6.53 -16.31
CA ARG A 262 -16.01 7.33 -17.36
C ARG A 262 -15.12 8.38 -17.99
N ARG A 263 -14.12 8.89 -17.25
CA ARG A 263 -13.30 10.03 -17.65
C ARG A 263 -11.81 9.76 -17.51
N THR A 264 -11.35 9.42 -16.31
CA THR A 264 -9.93 9.31 -15.99
C THR A 264 -9.63 8.19 -15.02
N ILE A 265 -8.46 7.58 -15.18
CA ILE A 265 -7.86 6.66 -14.20
C ILE A 265 -6.43 7.13 -13.96
N TYR A 266 -6.10 7.45 -12.73
CA TYR A 266 -4.74 7.76 -12.28
C TYR A 266 -4.26 6.64 -11.35
N LEU A 267 -3.14 6.01 -11.70
CA LEU A 267 -2.53 4.94 -10.93
C LEU A 267 -1.09 5.28 -10.54
N GLU A 268 -0.71 4.90 -9.33
CA GLU A 268 0.70 4.83 -8.92
C GLU A 268 0.99 3.42 -8.43
N ASN A 269 2.01 2.78 -8.97
CA ASN A 269 2.44 1.45 -8.53
C ASN A 269 3.92 1.21 -8.82
N GLN A 270 4.58 0.41 -7.98
CA GLN A 270 5.96 0.03 -8.25
C GLN A 270 6.09 -0.99 -9.40
N ALA A 271 4.99 -1.63 -9.78
CA ALA A 271 4.96 -2.67 -10.79
C ALA A 271 4.05 -2.30 -11.97
N ILE A 272 4.45 -2.69 -13.17
CA ILE A 272 3.59 -2.68 -14.34
C ILE A 272 2.49 -3.75 -14.21
N PRO A 273 1.29 -3.50 -14.77
CA PRO A 273 0.15 -4.39 -14.61
C PRO A 273 0.30 -5.68 -15.42
N ILE A 274 -0.03 -6.82 -14.80
CA ILE A 274 -0.23 -8.07 -15.53
C ILE A 274 -1.54 -8.01 -16.33
N MET A 275 -1.75 -8.94 -17.26
CA MET A 275 -2.89 -8.96 -18.17
C MET A 275 -4.25 -8.94 -17.47
N GLU A 276 -4.37 -9.48 -16.25
CA GLU A 276 -5.60 -9.44 -15.46
C GLU A 276 -6.06 -8.01 -15.14
N ILE A 277 -5.13 -7.05 -15.03
CA ILE A 277 -5.41 -5.62 -14.83
C ILE A 277 -5.27 -4.83 -16.14
N ALA A 278 -4.32 -5.20 -17.01
CA ALA A 278 -4.12 -4.51 -18.26
C ALA A 278 -5.35 -4.64 -19.19
N SER A 279 -6.00 -5.80 -19.25
CA SER A 279 -7.19 -6.00 -20.09
C SER A 279 -8.39 -5.10 -19.72
N PRO A 280 -8.79 -4.96 -18.45
CA PRO A 280 -9.76 -3.93 -18.05
C PRO A 280 -9.34 -2.51 -18.41
N LEU A 281 -8.06 -2.15 -18.25
CA LEU A 281 -7.55 -0.83 -18.64
C LEU A 281 -7.65 -0.59 -20.15
N VAL A 282 -7.41 -1.61 -20.97
CA VAL A 282 -7.64 -1.54 -22.43
C VAL A 282 -9.10 -1.21 -22.71
N ARG A 283 -10.06 -1.93 -22.11
CA ARG A 283 -11.48 -1.62 -22.28
C ARG A 283 -11.83 -0.19 -21.83
N ALA A 284 -11.20 0.33 -20.79
CA ALA A 284 -11.39 1.72 -20.37
C ALA A 284 -10.86 2.71 -21.43
N LEU A 285 -9.65 2.47 -21.96
CA LEU A 285 -9.06 3.26 -23.05
C LEU A 285 -9.93 3.27 -24.30
N GLU A 286 -10.50 2.12 -24.70
CA GLU A 286 -11.42 1.98 -25.83
C GLU A 286 -12.73 2.78 -25.62
N ARG A 287 -13.17 2.96 -24.36
CA ARG A 287 -14.30 3.85 -24.03
C ARG A 287 -13.93 5.34 -24.00
N GLY A 288 -12.66 5.70 -24.26
CA GLY A 288 -12.19 7.08 -24.25
C GLY A 288 -11.82 7.61 -22.84
N VAL A 289 -11.58 6.71 -21.89
CA VAL A 289 -11.05 7.06 -20.57
C VAL A 289 -9.56 7.37 -20.69
N ASP A 290 -9.09 8.49 -20.13
CA ASP A 290 -7.68 8.80 -20.07
C ASP A 290 -7.02 8.03 -18.91
N VAL A 291 -5.95 7.30 -19.20
CA VAL A 291 -5.24 6.49 -18.20
C VAL A 291 -3.81 6.98 -18.03
N VAL A 292 -3.44 7.30 -16.79
CA VAL A 292 -2.06 7.64 -16.40
C VAL A 292 -1.58 6.61 -15.37
N LEU A 293 -0.49 5.92 -15.70
CA LEU A 293 0.18 4.97 -14.81
C LEU A 293 1.58 5.49 -14.47
N LEU A 294 1.81 5.77 -13.19
CA LEU A 294 3.12 6.09 -12.66
C LEU A 294 3.80 4.81 -12.15
N VAL A 295 5.04 4.63 -12.60
CA VAL A 295 5.94 3.56 -12.18
C VAL A 295 7.32 4.16 -11.88
N PRO A 296 8.25 3.42 -11.23
CA PRO A 296 9.63 3.90 -11.09
C PRO A 296 10.22 4.29 -12.44
N ALA A 297 10.66 5.55 -12.58
CA ALA A 297 11.30 6.02 -13.81
C ALA A 297 12.62 5.26 -14.09
N LYS A 298 13.28 4.79 -13.02
CA LYS A 298 14.43 3.87 -13.06
C LYS A 298 13.99 2.57 -12.35
N PRO A 299 13.62 1.53 -13.09
CA PRO A 299 13.27 0.24 -12.50
C PRO A 299 14.43 -0.40 -11.75
N GLU A 300 14.12 -1.33 -10.84
CA GLU A 300 15.14 -2.12 -10.15
C GLU A 300 15.82 -3.14 -11.09
N ALA A 301 16.99 -3.60 -10.68
CA ALA A 301 17.83 -4.51 -11.48
C ALA A 301 17.09 -5.78 -11.94
N TYR A 302 16.19 -6.31 -11.11
CA TYR A 302 15.40 -7.49 -11.48
C TYR A 302 14.43 -7.24 -12.65
N VAL A 303 13.95 -6.01 -12.84
CA VAL A 303 13.08 -5.64 -13.97
C VAL A 303 13.88 -5.65 -15.27
N PHE A 304 15.12 -5.12 -15.24
CA PHE A 304 16.04 -5.20 -16.39
C PHE A 304 16.40 -6.65 -16.72
N ALA A 305 16.67 -7.48 -15.71
CA ALA A 305 16.94 -8.91 -15.90
C ALA A 305 15.75 -9.62 -16.53
N ALA A 306 14.54 -9.38 -16.00
CA ALA A 306 13.30 -9.97 -16.52
C ALA A 306 13.02 -9.51 -17.97
N ARG A 307 13.33 -8.27 -18.33
CA ARG A 307 13.13 -7.78 -19.70
C ARG A 307 13.97 -8.52 -20.73
N ASN A 308 15.16 -8.97 -20.33
CA ASN A 308 16.11 -9.71 -21.18
C ASN A 308 15.89 -11.24 -21.15
N ASP A 309 15.05 -11.72 -20.25
CA ASP A 309 14.69 -13.14 -20.15
C ASP A 309 13.45 -13.47 -21.01
N PRO A 310 13.56 -14.36 -22.03
CA PRO A 310 12.40 -14.75 -22.83
C PRO A 310 11.24 -15.33 -22.01
N ALA A 311 11.54 -16.04 -20.90
CA ALA A 311 10.51 -16.61 -20.01
C ALA A 311 9.72 -15.56 -19.23
N GLU A 312 10.33 -14.41 -18.96
CA GLU A 312 9.72 -13.30 -18.23
C GLU A 312 9.09 -12.23 -19.16
N ARG A 313 9.29 -12.36 -20.47
CA ARG A 313 8.76 -11.42 -21.50
C ARG A 313 7.26 -11.15 -21.35
N PRO A 314 6.38 -12.12 -21.05
CA PRO A 314 4.95 -11.89 -20.87
C PRO A 314 4.60 -10.84 -19.79
N ARG A 315 5.47 -10.56 -18.86
CA ARG A 315 5.25 -9.49 -17.85
C ARG A 315 5.07 -8.11 -18.47
N PHE A 316 5.67 -7.86 -19.65
CA PHE A 316 5.69 -6.56 -20.31
C PHE A 316 4.58 -6.40 -21.34
N GLU A 317 3.93 -7.48 -21.75
CA GLU A 317 2.86 -7.45 -22.76
C GLU A 317 1.73 -6.50 -22.39
N GLY A 318 1.33 -6.48 -21.12
CA GLY A 318 0.27 -5.60 -20.63
C GLY A 318 0.59 -4.12 -20.85
N VAL A 319 1.78 -3.67 -20.40
CA VAL A 319 2.16 -2.26 -20.55
C VAL A 319 2.44 -1.87 -22.00
N GLU A 320 2.99 -2.79 -22.82
CA GLU A 320 3.18 -2.58 -24.26
C GLU A 320 1.85 -2.46 -25.00
N LEU A 321 0.87 -3.27 -24.64
CA LEU A 321 -0.48 -3.21 -25.19
C LEU A 321 -1.14 -1.87 -24.85
N LEU A 322 -1.09 -1.45 -23.59
CA LEU A 322 -1.61 -0.15 -23.15
C LEU A 322 -0.94 1.01 -23.91
N GLY A 323 0.37 0.91 -24.16
CA GLY A 323 1.14 1.93 -24.89
C GLY A 323 0.70 2.19 -26.35
N ARG A 324 -0.14 1.32 -26.93
CA ARG A 324 -0.70 1.51 -28.27
C ARG A 324 -1.85 2.53 -28.32
N TYR A 325 -2.39 2.91 -27.15
CA TYR A 325 -3.52 3.82 -27.05
C TYR A 325 -3.05 5.27 -26.80
N PRO A 326 -3.53 6.27 -27.59
CA PRO A 326 -3.07 7.65 -27.44
C PRO A 326 -3.50 8.31 -26.11
N ASN A 327 -4.56 7.81 -25.48
CA ASN A 327 -5.07 8.24 -24.18
C ASN A 327 -4.47 7.46 -23.00
N PHE A 328 -3.44 6.62 -23.22
CA PHE A 328 -2.59 6.04 -22.18
C PHE A 328 -1.32 6.86 -22.01
N LEU A 329 -0.87 7.00 -20.76
CA LEU A 329 0.41 7.58 -20.41
C LEU A 329 1.12 6.71 -19.39
N LEU A 330 2.30 6.20 -19.73
CA LEU A 330 3.25 5.67 -18.77
C LEU A 330 4.16 6.82 -18.31
N ALA A 331 4.32 6.98 -17.00
CA ALA A 331 5.04 8.10 -16.41
C ALA A 331 5.86 7.69 -15.20
N GLY A 332 6.72 8.58 -14.74
CA GLY A 332 7.52 8.43 -13.55
C GLY A 332 7.84 9.79 -12.91
N ILE A 333 8.71 9.74 -11.91
CA ILE A 333 9.20 10.92 -11.18
C ILE A 333 10.69 11.01 -11.43
N ALA A 334 11.13 12.10 -12.07
CA ALA A 334 12.50 12.23 -12.60
C ALA A 334 13.58 12.51 -11.54
N GLY A 335 13.17 12.96 -10.33
CA GLY A 335 14.07 13.27 -9.22
C GLY A 335 13.29 13.57 -7.97
N ARG A 336 13.98 13.88 -6.86
CA ARG A 336 13.33 14.38 -5.62
C ARG A 336 13.07 15.88 -5.72
N ASP A 337 13.97 16.58 -6.33
CA ASP A 337 13.87 18.01 -6.65
C ASP A 337 14.68 18.32 -7.92
N ALA A 338 14.75 19.59 -8.31
CA ALA A 338 15.46 20.01 -9.52
C ALA A 338 16.99 19.84 -9.46
N HIS A 339 17.55 19.60 -8.28
CA HIS A 339 18.99 19.47 -8.04
C HIS A 339 19.44 18.01 -7.80
N ASP A 340 18.48 17.11 -7.52
CA ASP A 340 18.73 15.70 -7.32
C ASP A 340 18.22 14.88 -8.52
N PRO A 341 19.11 14.48 -9.43
CA PRO A 341 18.73 13.79 -10.66
C PRO A 341 18.36 12.31 -10.45
N ASP A 342 18.55 11.75 -9.23
CA ASP A 342 18.15 10.37 -8.97
C ASP A 342 16.62 10.26 -8.93
N PRO A 343 16.01 9.45 -9.83
CA PRO A 343 14.58 9.28 -9.89
C PRO A 343 14.00 8.82 -8.56
N LEU A 344 12.97 9.51 -8.10
CA LEU A 344 12.23 9.08 -6.91
C LEU A 344 11.50 7.77 -7.26
N TYR A 345 11.75 6.73 -6.47
CA TYR A 345 11.16 5.42 -6.70
C TYR A 345 9.68 5.42 -6.31
N VAL A 346 8.80 5.22 -7.29
CA VAL A 346 7.35 5.10 -7.05
C VAL A 346 7.08 3.76 -6.35
N HIS A 347 6.75 3.81 -5.06
CA HIS A 347 6.42 2.63 -4.25
C HIS A 347 4.96 2.64 -3.78
N ALA A 348 4.23 3.70 -4.03
CA ALA A 348 2.80 3.84 -3.76
C ALA A 348 1.97 2.75 -4.46
N LYS A 349 0.84 2.39 -3.86
CA LYS A 349 -0.18 1.50 -4.44
C LYS A 349 -1.50 2.23 -4.34
N LEU A 350 -1.81 2.99 -5.39
CA LEU A 350 -2.90 3.94 -5.46
C LEU A 350 -3.62 3.83 -6.80
N MET A 351 -4.94 3.93 -6.78
CA MET A 351 -5.75 4.19 -7.98
C MET A 351 -6.82 5.23 -7.63
N ILE A 352 -6.96 6.25 -8.47
CA ILE A 352 -8.03 7.26 -8.40
C ILE A 352 -8.84 7.16 -9.70
N VAL A 353 -10.16 7.12 -9.59
CA VAL A 353 -11.07 7.04 -10.73
C VAL A 353 -12.04 8.23 -10.69
N ASP A 354 -12.04 9.02 -11.77
CA ASP A 354 -13.00 10.09 -12.07
C ASP A 354 -13.17 11.16 -10.96
N ASP A 355 -12.13 11.45 -10.16
CA ASP A 355 -12.24 12.30 -8.96
C ASP A 355 -13.36 11.85 -7.98
N ALA A 356 -13.78 10.60 -8.02
CA ALA A 356 -14.94 10.12 -7.28
C ALA A 356 -14.64 8.98 -6.32
N TRP A 357 -13.58 8.24 -6.61
CA TRP A 357 -13.19 7.06 -5.87
C TRP A 357 -11.67 6.94 -5.83
N VAL A 358 -11.16 6.43 -4.71
CA VAL A 358 -9.74 6.15 -4.54
C VAL A 358 -9.52 4.87 -3.74
N THR A 359 -8.51 4.10 -4.09
CA THR A 359 -8.00 2.99 -3.26
C THR A 359 -6.54 3.19 -2.93
N ILE A 360 -6.17 2.91 -1.68
CA ILE A 360 -4.81 3.03 -1.14
C ILE A 360 -4.50 1.76 -0.35
N GLY A 361 -3.29 1.22 -0.50
CA GLY A 361 -2.90 0.06 0.28
C GLY A 361 -1.52 -0.50 -0.04
N SER A 362 -1.40 -1.82 0.05
CA SER A 362 -0.13 -2.51 -0.12
C SER A 362 -0.01 -3.31 -1.42
N CYS A 363 -1.12 -3.47 -2.19
CA CYS A 363 -1.21 -4.41 -3.29
C CYS A 363 -0.52 -3.90 -4.57
N ASN A 364 0.54 -4.58 -4.98
CA ASN A 364 1.19 -4.32 -6.26
C ASN A 364 0.40 -4.93 -7.44
N LEU A 365 0.66 -4.42 -8.66
CA LEU A 365 0.04 -4.91 -9.90
C LEU A 365 0.77 -6.11 -10.53
N HIS A 366 1.76 -6.68 -9.85
CA HIS A 366 2.46 -7.88 -10.33
C HIS A 366 1.77 -9.17 -9.86
N ALA A 367 2.09 -10.28 -10.53
CA ALA A 367 1.44 -11.58 -10.32
C ALA A 367 1.43 -12.03 -8.85
N PHE A 368 2.54 -11.92 -8.11
CA PHE A 368 2.59 -12.39 -6.73
C PHE A 368 1.60 -11.70 -5.81
N SER A 369 1.45 -10.35 -5.91
CA SER A 369 0.47 -9.62 -5.11
C SER A 369 -0.97 -9.96 -5.50
N LEU A 370 -1.23 -10.22 -6.79
CA LEU A 370 -2.57 -10.50 -7.29
C LEU A 370 -2.97 -11.99 -7.21
N THR A 371 -2.08 -12.87 -6.76
CA THR A 371 -2.36 -14.31 -6.63
C THR A 371 -2.16 -14.89 -5.23
N GLY A 372 -1.14 -14.45 -4.48
CA GLY A 372 -0.76 -15.17 -3.28
C GLY A 372 -0.18 -14.36 -2.13
N HIS A 373 0.35 -13.14 -2.35
CA HIS A 373 0.73 -12.28 -1.23
C HIS A 373 -0.49 -11.92 -0.41
N CYS A 374 -0.32 -11.79 0.90
CA CYS A 374 -1.36 -11.22 1.74
C CYS A 374 -1.27 -9.70 1.68
N GLU A 375 -2.27 -9.08 1.08
CA GLU A 375 -2.34 -7.64 0.85
C GLU A 375 -3.60 -7.03 1.49
N MET A 376 -3.58 -5.72 1.68
CA MET A 376 -4.73 -4.95 2.14
C MET A 376 -4.79 -3.60 1.43
N ASN A 377 -5.98 -3.26 0.94
CA ASN A 377 -6.31 -1.94 0.43
C ASN A 377 -7.58 -1.41 1.13
N ALA A 378 -7.70 -0.09 1.21
CA ALA A 378 -8.93 0.60 1.57
C ALA A 378 -9.43 1.42 0.38
N SER A 379 -10.65 1.15 -0.04
CA SER A 379 -11.34 1.88 -1.11
C SER A 379 -12.31 2.88 -0.52
N ILE A 380 -12.30 4.11 -1.03
CA ILE A 380 -12.99 5.27 -0.47
C ILE A 380 -13.89 5.87 -1.55
N TRP A 381 -15.16 6.01 -1.24
CA TRP A 381 -16.16 6.75 -2.03
C TRP A 381 -16.37 8.11 -1.39
N ASP A 382 -15.54 9.07 -1.76
CA ASP A 382 -15.59 10.45 -1.31
C ASP A 382 -14.92 11.35 -2.37
N LYS A 383 -15.74 12.14 -3.05
CA LYS A 383 -15.27 13.02 -4.13
C LYS A 383 -14.26 14.06 -3.65
N THR A 384 -14.45 14.60 -2.45
CA THR A 384 -13.55 15.60 -1.90
C THR A 384 -12.17 14.99 -1.68
N VAL A 385 -12.14 13.83 -1.02
CA VAL A 385 -10.89 13.12 -0.76
C VAL A 385 -10.18 12.70 -2.06
N ALA A 386 -10.92 12.13 -3.02
CA ALA A 386 -10.36 11.68 -4.30
C ALA A 386 -9.78 12.85 -5.10
N ARG A 387 -10.54 13.95 -5.20
CA ARG A 387 -10.11 15.14 -5.93
C ARG A 387 -8.93 15.83 -5.27
N ASP A 388 -8.99 16.10 -3.97
CA ASP A 388 -7.91 16.79 -3.25
C ASP A 388 -6.62 16.00 -3.34
N LEU A 389 -6.70 14.66 -3.24
CA LEU A 389 -5.54 13.80 -3.39
C LEU A 389 -4.96 13.85 -4.81
N LEU A 390 -5.80 13.75 -5.86
CA LEU A 390 -5.34 13.87 -7.24
C LEU A 390 -4.68 15.23 -7.49
N CYS A 391 -5.35 16.33 -7.09
CA CYS A 391 -4.79 17.69 -7.22
C CYS A 391 -3.43 17.80 -6.53
N ARG A 392 -3.32 17.33 -5.28
CA ARG A 392 -2.06 17.36 -4.52
C ARG A 392 -0.95 16.58 -5.24
N LEU A 393 -1.23 15.36 -5.67
CA LEU A 393 -0.24 14.50 -6.33
C LEU A 393 0.22 15.10 -7.66
N VAL A 394 -0.72 15.52 -8.51
CA VAL A 394 -0.38 16.11 -9.81
C VAL A 394 0.37 17.43 -9.63
N SER A 395 -0.09 18.33 -8.75
CA SER A 395 0.57 19.63 -8.49
C SER A 395 2.01 19.46 -8.06
N LEU A 396 2.30 18.50 -7.16
CA LEU A 396 3.66 18.17 -6.74
C LEU A 396 4.56 17.73 -7.92
N ARG A 397 3.99 17.07 -8.94
CA ARG A 397 4.76 16.53 -10.08
C ARG A 397 4.93 17.54 -11.20
N VAL A 398 3.92 18.37 -11.44
CA VAL A 398 3.97 19.37 -12.53
C VAL A 398 4.58 20.71 -12.08
N GLY A 399 4.77 20.93 -10.77
CA GLY A 399 5.33 22.16 -10.22
C GLY A 399 4.41 23.38 -10.34
N GLU A 400 3.09 23.16 -10.42
CA GLU A 400 2.07 24.23 -10.36
C GLU A 400 0.78 23.72 -9.74
N ASP A 401 -0.01 24.61 -9.15
CA ASP A 401 -1.31 24.28 -8.58
C ASP A 401 -2.31 23.84 -9.67
N THR A 402 -2.95 22.69 -9.44
CA THR A 402 -3.96 22.13 -10.34
C THR A 402 -5.38 22.17 -9.77
N ALA A 403 -5.62 22.81 -8.63
CA ALA A 403 -6.92 22.82 -7.96
C ALA A 403 -8.06 23.39 -8.83
N ALA A 404 -7.76 24.36 -9.69
CA ALA A 404 -8.73 24.97 -10.61
C ALA A 404 -8.98 24.14 -11.89
N ARG A 405 -8.24 23.03 -12.12
CA ARG A 405 -8.36 22.17 -13.30
C ARG A 405 -9.28 21.00 -12.99
N ASP A 406 -10.04 20.53 -13.97
CA ASP A 406 -10.67 19.21 -13.86
C ASP A 406 -9.61 18.08 -13.97
N ASP A 407 -10.02 16.86 -13.72
CA ASP A 407 -9.15 15.67 -13.74
C ASP A 407 -8.44 15.50 -15.10
N ARG A 408 -9.16 15.59 -16.22
CA ARG A 408 -8.57 15.50 -17.57
C ARG A 408 -7.56 16.59 -17.87
N ALA A 409 -7.89 17.84 -17.51
CA ALA A 409 -6.99 18.96 -17.72
C ALA A 409 -5.72 18.84 -16.86
N ALA A 410 -5.84 18.35 -15.63
CA ALA A 410 -4.72 18.09 -14.73
C ALA A 410 -3.80 16.98 -15.30
N LEU A 411 -4.37 15.84 -15.73
CA LEU A 411 -3.60 14.75 -16.34
C LEU A 411 -3.01 15.14 -17.69
N GLY A 412 -3.70 15.95 -18.48
CA GLY A 412 -3.17 16.54 -19.72
C GLY A 412 -1.97 17.47 -19.47
N LEU A 413 -1.98 18.22 -18.35
CA LEU A 413 -0.82 19.00 -17.93
C LEU A 413 0.34 18.10 -17.51
N TYR A 414 0.08 17.01 -16.76
CA TYR A 414 1.09 16.02 -16.41
C TYR A 414 1.83 15.50 -17.66
N ARG A 415 1.06 15.13 -18.71
CA ARG A 415 1.62 14.69 -19.99
C ARG A 415 2.53 15.74 -20.63
N ARG A 416 2.06 16.99 -20.74
CA ARG A 416 2.85 18.07 -21.36
C ARG A 416 4.17 18.33 -20.63
N VAL A 417 4.12 18.45 -19.30
CA VAL A 417 5.31 18.66 -18.48
C VAL A 417 6.25 17.46 -18.56
N GLY A 418 5.71 16.25 -18.45
CA GLY A 418 6.50 15.02 -18.54
C GLY A 418 7.18 14.81 -19.89
N ASP A 419 6.50 15.14 -20.99
CA ASP A 419 7.07 15.07 -22.34
C ASP A 419 8.18 16.10 -22.56
N ASP A 420 8.03 17.32 -22.03
CA ASP A 420 9.08 18.34 -22.09
C ASP A 420 10.29 17.93 -21.29
N ASN A 421 10.11 17.48 -20.06
CA ASN A 421 11.20 16.99 -19.21
C ASN A 421 11.93 15.81 -19.84
N ARG A 422 11.21 14.81 -20.40
CA ARG A 422 11.83 13.68 -21.09
C ARG A 422 12.70 14.14 -22.26
N ARG A 423 12.18 15.01 -23.14
CA ARG A 423 12.95 15.55 -24.29
C ARG A 423 14.21 16.30 -23.85
N ARG A 424 14.14 17.03 -22.73
CA ARG A 424 15.29 17.73 -22.16
C ARG A 424 16.32 16.77 -21.62
N MET A 425 15.91 15.78 -20.84
CA MET A 425 16.79 14.75 -20.31
C MET A 425 17.49 13.98 -21.44
N GLU A 426 16.76 13.63 -22.52
CA GLU A 426 17.35 12.97 -23.71
C GLU A 426 18.42 13.84 -24.41
N ARG A 427 18.38 15.18 -24.24
CA ARG A 427 19.38 16.12 -24.75
C ARG A 427 20.45 16.53 -23.72
N GLY A 428 20.42 15.98 -22.50
CA GLY A 428 21.30 16.38 -21.40
C GLY A 428 21.02 17.79 -20.84
N GLU A 429 19.81 18.32 -21.07
CA GLU A 429 19.37 19.61 -20.57
C GLU A 429 18.68 19.47 -19.20
N ALA A 430 18.78 20.49 -18.35
CA ALA A 430 18.05 20.55 -17.09
C ALA A 430 16.53 20.61 -17.32
N MET A 431 15.76 19.98 -16.42
CA MET A 431 14.30 20.10 -16.38
C MET A 431 13.90 21.56 -16.12
N ARG A 432 12.81 22.00 -16.74
CA ARG A 432 12.31 23.39 -16.57
C ARG A 432 11.35 23.53 -15.42
N LYS A 433 10.46 22.55 -15.25
CA LYS A 433 9.34 22.66 -14.34
C LYS A 433 8.92 21.27 -13.87
N GLY A 434 8.63 21.17 -12.58
CA GLY A 434 8.14 19.94 -11.98
C GLY A 434 9.10 18.75 -12.14
N LEU A 435 8.62 17.59 -11.73
CA LEU A 435 9.39 16.34 -11.69
C LEU A 435 8.72 15.22 -12.51
N ALA A 436 7.60 15.52 -13.17
CA ALA A 436 6.93 14.58 -14.06
C ALA A 436 7.85 14.22 -15.23
N VAL A 437 7.93 12.93 -15.56
CA VAL A 437 8.59 12.44 -16.76
C VAL A 437 7.74 11.38 -17.43
N THR A 438 7.59 11.47 -18.78
CA THR A 438 6.91 10.41 -19.54
C THR A 438 7.89 9.32 -19.89
N LEU A 439 7.43 8.08 -19.84
CA LEU A 439 8.20 6.88 -20.15
C LEU A 439 7.67 6.25 -21.45
N ARG A 440 8.50 5.43 -22.06
CA ARG A 440 8.14 4.68 -23.27
C ARG A 440 7.78 3.26 -22.88
N PRO A 441 6.48 2.84 -23.00
CA PRO A 441 6.03 1.52 -22.60
C PRO A 441 6.84 0.37 -23.23
N GLU A 442 7.16 0.49 -24.50
CA GLU A 442 7.93 -0.49 -25.28
C GLU A 442 9.40 -0.60 -24.85
N ARG A 443 9.93 0.41 -24.12
CA ARG A 443 11.30 0.46 -23.62
C ARG A 443 11.41 0.29 -22.11
N TYR A 444 10.30 0.15 -21.42
CA TYR A 444 10.34 0.00 -19.96
C TYR A 444 11.09 -1.28 -19.55
N GLY A 445 12.12 -1.13 -18.72
CA GLY A 445 13.03 -2.21 -18.33
C GLY A 445 14.10 -2.57 -19.37
N VAL A 446 14.23 -1.83 -20.47
CA VAL A 446 15.36 -1.97 -21.41
C VAL A 446 16.52 -1.15 -20.87
N ALA A 447 17.70 -1.77 -20.75
CA ALA A 447 18.92 -1.06 -20.39
C ALA A 447 19.22 0.03 -21.43
N GLY A 448 19.56 1.22 -20.96
CA GLY A 448 19.90 2.36 -21.81
C GLY A 448 21.26 2.27 -22.44
#